data_c436d3a46ebfd9600603212d2b64f860
#
_entry.id   c436d3a46ebfd9600603212d2b64f860
#
_cell.length_a   1.000
_cell.length_b   1.000
_cell.length_c   1.000
_cell.angle_alpha   90.00
_cell.angle_beta   90.00
_cell.angle_gamma   90.00
#
_symmetry.space_group_name_H-M   'P 1'
#
loop_
_entity.id
_entity.type
_entity.pdbx_description
1 polymer ?
#
loop_
_entity_poly.entity_id
_entity_poly.type
_entity_poly.pdbx_seq_one_letter_code
_entity_poly.pdbx_strand_id
1 'polypeptide(L)'
;MSVLLFGVSHRSAPVSVLEQLSTDDADQAKLVQELLQSPLVTEAMMLSTCNRVEVYAVVEAFHGGLSAIGQVLADHSGLSMGDLTKHAYVRYSEAAVEHLFAVASGLDSAVVGEQQILGQVRRAYATAECNRTVGRALHDLSQRALAVGKRVHAETSIDAAGASVVSVALHVAAERLYRPEMGPSYTALEGRTATVIGAGSMGALTAAHLVRAGIGRVNVVNRSLPRAQRLAGNIAEQGVGAQAMTLDDLAIAVAGSDLVVSCTGAVRPVLTLADVHHALAAVRRDEDAEPLVLCDLGMPRDIDPAVAGLPGVSVVDMERVQREPSARAAAADAEAARRIVAAEVAAYLASQRVAEVTPTVTALRQRAAEVVQAELLRLDNRVPGLDAAHRQEVVRTVRRVVDKLLHAPTVRVKQLAGAPGADSYAEALRELFELDPQAVDAVAAGEIALPATESDA
;
A
#
# COMPACT_ATOMS: atom_id res chain seq x y z
N MET A 1 -3.14 -8.51 20.52
CA MET A 1 -3.91 -8.64 19.25
C MET A 1 -3.03 -8.17 18.11
N SER A 2 -2.94 -8.96 17.04
CA SER A 2 -2.00 -8.66 15.95
C SER A 2 -2.74 -8.53 14.62
N VAL A 3 -2.30 -7.57 13.80
CA VAL A 3 -2.85 -7.39 12.45
C VAL A 3 -2.24 -8.44 11.51
N LEU A 4 -3.11 -9.14 10.80
CA LEU A 4 -2.79 -10.08 9.74
C LEU A 4 -3.25 -9.50 8.40
N LEU A 5 -2.38 -9.49 7.42
CA LEU A 5 -2.70 -9.23 6.03
C LEU A 5 -2.63 -10.53 5.24
N PHE A 6 -3.69 -10.83 4.51
CA PHE A 6 -3.71 -11.81 3.43
C PHE A 6 -3.97 -11.06 2.12
N GLY A 7 -3.11 -11.21 1.14
CA GLY A 7 -3.19 -10.46 -0.09
C GLY A 7 -2.82 -11.25 -1.35
N VAL A 8 -3.43 -10.85 -2.46
CA VAL A 8 -3.07 -11.28 -3.82
C VAL A 8 -2.94 -10.01 -4.66
N SER A 9 -1.86 -9.85 -5.40
CA SER A 9 -1.63 -8.67 -6.22
C SER A 9 -1.09 -9.01 -7.61
N HIS A 10 -1.05 -8.00 -8.48
CA HIS A 10 -0.46 -8.10 -9.82
C HIS A 10 0.98 -8.63 -9.83
N ARG A 11 1.70 -8.59 -8.68
CA ARG A 11 3.06 -9.12 -8.53
C ARG A 11 3.08 -10.61 -8.21
N SER A 12 2.03 -11.12 -7.59
CA SER A 12 1.97 -12.50 -7.10
C SER A 12 1.05 -13.40 -7.93
N ALA A 13 0.13 -12.81 -8.70
CA ALA A 13 -0.90 -13.55 -9.41
C ALA A 13 -1.11 -13.05 -10.85
N PRO A 14 -1.47 -13.95 -11.78
CA PRO A 14 -1.98 -13.56 -13.07
C PRO A 14 -3.33 -12.83 -12.91
N VAL A 15 -3.65 -11.99 -13.87
CA VAL A 15 -4.85 -11.13 -13.80
C VAL A 15 -6.14 -11.95 -13.73
N SER A 16 -6.18 -13.14 -14.34
CA SER A 16 -7.34 -14.04 -14.26
C SER A 16 -7.69 -14.45 -12.82
N VAL A 17 -6.69 -14.59 -11.96
CA VAL A 17 -6.88 -14.87 -10.54
C VAL A 17 -7.38 -13.62 -9.80
N LEU A 18 -6.84 -12.45 -10.12
CA LEU A 18 -7.32 -11.18 -9.54
C LEU A 18 -8.76 -10.87 -9.94
N GLU A 19 -9.16 -11.18 -11.19
CA GLU A 19 -10.53 -11.01 -11.67
C GLU A 19 -11.53 -11.91 -10.91
N GLN A 20 -11.13 -13.14 -10.56
CA GLN A 20 -11.97 -14.06 -9.77
C GLN A 20 -12.10 -13.63 -8.30
N LEU A 21 -11.08 -12.98 -7.75
CA LEU A 21 -11.06 -12.45 -6.39
C LEU A 21 -11.65 -11.06 -6.28
N SER A 22 -11.79 -10.34 -7.41
CA SER A 22 -12.27 -8.96 -7.43
C SER A 22 -13.72 -8.88 -6.99
N THR A 23 -14.03 -7.89 -6.15
CA THR A 23 -15.34 -7.69 -5.52
C THR A 23 -15.80 -6.26 -5.70
N ASP A 24 -17.09 -6.04 -5.80
CA ASP A 24 -17.70 -4.73 -5.62
C ASP A 24 -17.87 -4.37 -4.12
N ASP A 25 -18.30 -3.16 -3.82
CA ASP A 25 -18.42 -2.68 -2.45
C ASP A 25 -19.46 -3.49 -1.63
N ALA A 26 -20.51 -4.03 -2.28
CA ALA A 26 -21.55 -4.83 -1.62
C ALA A 26 -21.06 -6.24 -1.28
N ASP A 27 -20.31 -6.86 -2.18
CA ASP A 27 -19.72 -8.17 -1.94
C ASP A 27 -18.57 -8.10 -0.94
N GLN A 28 -17.76 -7.02 -0.96
CA GLN A 28 -16.76 -6.76 0.09
C GLN A 28 -17.37 -6.74 1.49
N ALA A 29 -18.51 -6.03 1.64
CA ALA A 29 -19.20 -5.96 2.93
C ALA A 29 -19.66 -7.35 3.41
N LYS A 30 -20.19 -8.18 2.52
CA LYS A 30 -20.63 -9.56 2.86
C LYS A 30 -19.45 -10.43 3.28
N LEU A 31 -18.38 -10.43 2.49
CA LEU A 31 -17.17 -11.23 2.78
C LEU A 31 -16.54 -10.86 4.12
N VAL A 32 -16.46 -9.56 4.41
CA VAL A 32 -15.93 -9.09 5.68
C VAL A 32 -16.85 -9.48 6.85
N GLN A 33 -18.17 -9.41 6.68
CA GLN A 33 -19.12 -9.89 7.69
C GLN A 33 -19.01 -11.40 7.91
N GLU A 34 -18.78 -12.18 6.86
CA GLU A 34 -18.55 -13.62 6.96
C GLU A 34 -17.27 -13.94 7.73
N LEU A 35 -16.19 -13.20 7.47
CA LEU A 35 -14.93 -13.31 8.23
C LEU A 35 -15.14 -13.10 9.73
N LEU A 36 -15.97 -12.13 10.12
CA LEU A 36 -16.28 -11.83 11.53
C LEU A 36 -17.19 -12.89 12.20
N GLN A 37 -17.73 -13.87 11.47
CA GLN A 37 -18.38 -15.03 12.10
C GLN A 37 -17.36 -15.97 12.75
N SER A 38 -16.10 -15.93 12.33
CA SER A 38 -15.04 -16.66 12.98
C SER A 38 -14.68 -16.02 14.32
N PRO A 39 -14.67 -16.76 15.43
CA PRO A 39 -14.27 -16.22 16.74
C PRO A 39 -12.76 -15.84 16.77
N LEU A 40 -12.02 -16.18 15.74
CA LEU A 40 -10.59 -15.88 15.61
C LEU A 40 -10.29 -14.55 14.91
N VAL A 41 -11.35 -13.88 14.37
CA VAL A 41 -11.22 -12.59 13.67
C VAL A 41 -12.12 -11.56 14.38
N THR A 42 -11.51 -10.53 14.94
CA THR A 42 -12.24 -9.51 15.72
C THR A 42 -12.49 -8.23 14.94
N GLU A 43 -11.63 -7.88 13.99
CA GLU A 43 -11.77 -6.74 13.09
C GLU A 43 -11.34 -7.16 11.68
N ALA A 44 -12.00 -6.63 10.65
CA ALA A 44 -11.57 -6.86 9.26
C ALA A 44 -11.91 -5.70 8.33
N MET A 45 -11.02 -5.45 7.37
CA MET A 45 -11.16 -4.50 6.27
C MET A 45 -10.64 -5.15 4.99
N MET A 46 -11.33 -4.95 3.86
CA MET A 46 -10.92 -5.46 2.56
C MET A 46 -10.62 -4.32 1.58
N LEU A 47 -9.47 -4.38 0.93
CA LEU A 47 -9.07 -3.50 -0.17
C LEU A 47 -9.09 -4.30 -1.47
N SER A 48 -10.05 -4.02 -2.36
CA SER A 48 -10.14 -4.61 -3.69
C SER A 48 -9.99 -3.53 -4.75
N THR A 49 -9.05 -3.74 -5.66
CA THR A 49 -8.73 -2.85 -6.79
C THR A 49 -8.45 -3.68 -8.05
N CYS A 50 -8.21 -3.03 -9.19
CA CYS A 50 -7.79 -3.76 -10.40
C CYS A 50 -6.46 -4.52 -10.27
N ASN A 51 -5.61 -4.15 -9.30
CA ASN A 51 -4.25 -4.66 -9.15
C ASN A 51 -3.99 -5.45 -7.87
N ARG A 52 -4.95 -5.46 -6.92
CA ARG A 52 -4.82 -6.21 -5.67
C ARG A 52 -6.15 -6.47 -5.00
N VAL A 53 -6.17 -7.59 -4.29
CA VAL A 53 -7.21 -7.91 -3.31
C VAL A 53 -6.50 -8.24 -2.00
N GLU A 54 -6.74 -7.46 -0.96
CA GLU A 54 -6.09 -7.56 0.33
C GLU A 54 -7.12 -7.52 1.46
N VAL A 55 -6.98 -8.43 2.42
CA VAL A 55 -7.77 -8.46 3.66
C VAL A 55 -6.83 -8.15 4.82
N TYR A 56 -7.13 -7.09 5.54
CA TYR A 56 -6.49 -6.72 6.79
C TYR A 56 -7.42 -7.13 7.92
N ALA A 57 -6.94 -7.94 8.85
CA ALA A 57 -7.75 -8.45 9.95
C ALA A 57 -6.98 -8.42 11.26
N VAL A 58 -7.67 -8.17 12.37
CA VAL A 58 -7.16 -8.40 13.72
C VAL A 58 -7.52 -9.82 14.11
N VAL A 59 -6.52 -10.62 14.45
CA VAL A 59 -6.70 -12.05 14.72
C VAL A 59 -6.19 -12.43 16.11
N GLU A 60 -6.90 -13.37 16.74
CA GLU A 60 -6.50 -13.95 18.04
C GLU A 60 -5.34 -14.95 17.88
N ALA A 61 -5.32 -15.69 16.77
CA ALA A 61 -4.30 -16.67 16.45
C ALA A 61 -3.92 -16.62 14.96
N PHE A 62 -2.61 -16.62 14.67
CA PHE A 62 -2.10 -16.50 13.31
C PHE A 62 -2.65 -17.56 12.35
N HIS A 63 -2.47 -18.84 12.66
CA HIS A 63 -2.85 -19.93 11.76
C HIS A 63 -4.37 -20.03 11.59
N GLY A 64 -5.13 -19.80 12.65
CA GLY A 64 -6.59 -19.84 12.60
C GLY A 64 -7.17 -18.68 11.79
N GLY A 65 -6.66 -17.47 12.03
CA GLY A 65 -7.05 -16.28 11.25
C GLY A 65 -6.69 -16.42 9.77
N LEU A 66 -5.48 -16.89 9.47
CA LEU A 66 -5.03 -17.16 8.11
C LEU A 66 -5.94 -18.16 7.38
N SER A 67 -6.30 -19.26 8.06
CA SER A 67 -7.20 -20.28 7.49
C SER A 67 -8.60 -19.73 7.24
N ALA A 68 -9.16 -18.95 8.18
CA ALA A 68 -10.47 -18.34 8.05
C ALA A 68 -10.53 -17.39 6.84
N ILE A 69 -9.54 -16.49 6.71
CA ILE A 69 -9.47 -15.55 5.58
C ILE A 69 -9.32 -16.30 4.26
N GLY A 70 -8.40 -17.28 4.21
CA GLY A 70 -8.15 -18.05 3.00
C GLY A 70 -9.40 -18.83 2.55
N GLN A 71 -10.17 -19.43 3.48
CA GLN A 71 -11.37 -20.16 3.15
C GLN A 71 -12.46 -19.26 2.56
N VAL A 72 -12.75 -18.12 3.17
CA VAL A 72 -13.76 -17.17 2.68
C VAL A 72 -13.39 -16.67 1.27
N LEU A 73 -12.13 -16.36 1.02
CA LEU A 73 -11.67 -15.93 -0.31
C LEU A 73 -11.69 -17.08 -1.34
N ALA A 74 -11.38 -18.30 -0.94
CA ALA A 74 -11.46 -19.49 -1.80
C ALA A 74 -12.90 -19.77 -2.20
N ASP A 75 -13.84 -19.75 -1.25
CA ASP A 75 -15.27 -19.99 -1.50
C ASP A 75 -15.86 -18.90 -2.41
N HIS A 76 -15.48 -17.64 -2.21
CA HIS A 76 -15.90 -16.53 -3.07
C HIS A 76 -15.39 -16.66 -4.50
N SER A 77 -14.10 -16.94 -4.67
CA SER A 77 -13.46 -16.96 -5.99
C SER A 77 -13.67 -18.26 -6.77
N GLY A 78 -14.12 -19.33 -6.10
CA GLY A 78 -14.19 -20.68 -6.66
C GLY A 78 -12.81 -21.34 -6.87
N LEU A 79 -11.73 -20.74 -6.37
CA LEU A 79 -10.39 -21.30 -6.39
C LEU A 79 -10.21 -22.35 -5.29
N SER A 80 -9.42 -23.38 -5.56
CA SER A 80 -8.99 -24.26 -4.48
C SER A 80 -8.07 -23.48 -3.51
N MET A 81 -8.09 -23.86 -2.22
CA MET A 81 -7.19 -23.30 -1.22
C MET A 81 -5.71 -23.43 -1.63
N GLY A 82 -5.35 -24.56 -2.29
CA GLY A 82 -4.01 -24.79 -2.80
C GLY A 82 -3.61 -23.82 -3.92
N ASP A 83 -4.54 -23.48 -4.82
CA ASP A 83 -4.28 -22.54 -5.91
C ASP A 83 -4.25 -21.10 -5.40
N LEU A 84 -5.14 -20.74 -4.49
CA LEU A 84 -5.12 -19.41 -3.85
C LEU A 84 -3.79 -19.17 -3.12
N THR A 85 -3.31 -20.16 -2.36
CA THR A 85 -2.06 -20.05 -1.59
C THR A 85 -0.82 -19.88 -2.46
N LYS A 86 -0.79 -20.43 -3.68
CA LYS A 86 0.31 -20.24 -4.63
C LYS A 86 0.50 -18.78 -5.06
N HIS A 87 -0.57 -18.00 -5.00
CA HIS A 87 -0.63 -16.61 -5.45
C HIS A 87 -0.72 -15.61 -4.31
N ALA A 88 -1.00 -16.09 -3.09
CA ALA A 88 -1.15 -15.26 -1.93
C ALA A 88 0.19 -14.87 -1.30
N TYR A 89 0.22 -13.71 -0.69
CA TYR A 89 1.24 -13.30 0.27
C TYR A 89 0.59 -12.97 1.61
N VAL A 90 1.33 -13.22 2.66
CA VAL A 90 0.88 -12.98 4.04
C VAL A 90 1.88 -12.05 4.72
N ARG A 91 1.36 -11.06 5.44
CA ARG A 91 2.13 -10.20 6.33
C ARG A 91 1.50 -10.22 7.72
N TYR A 92 2.31 -10.11 8.74
CA TYR A 92 1.83 -10.20 10.11
C TYR A 92 2.48 -9.13 10.98
N SER A 93 1.71 -8.55 11.90
CA SER A 93 2.18 -7.55 12.86
C SER A 93 2.85 -6.37 12.16
N GLU A 94 4.11 -6.04 12.46
CA GLU A 94 4.90 -4.96 11.88
C GLU A 94 4.92 -4.97 10.35
N ALA A 95 5.09 -6.15 9.73
CA ALA A 95 5.11 -6.28 8.28
C ALA A 95 3.76 -5.94 7.62
N ALA A 96 2.63 -6.15 8.31
CA ALA A 96 1.31 -5.74 7.82
C ALA A 96 1.13 -4.21 7.90
N VAL A 97 1.64 -3.59 8.95
CA VAL A 97 1.64 -2.12 9.12
C VAL A 97 2.48 -1.46 8.02
N GLU A 98 3.73 -1.93 7.83
CA GLU A 98 4.63 -1.44 6.79
C GLU A 98 3.99 -1.54 5.41
N HIS A 99 3.38 -2.69 5.12
CA HIS A 99 2.73 -2.91 3.83
C HIS A 99 1.57 -1.94 3.60
N LEU A 100 0.66 -1.75 4.56
CA LEU A 100 -0.44 -0.80 4.39
C LEU A 100 0.05 0.64 4.18
N PHE A 101 1.10 1.06 4.90
CA PHE A 101 1.69 2.39 4.72
C PHE A 101 2.34 2.53 3.34
N ALA A 102 3.04 1.50 2.86
CA ALA A 102 3.62 1.48 1.51
C ALA A 102 2.54 1.52 0.43
N VAL A 103 1.44 0.76 0.60
CA VAL A 103 0.29 0.77 -0.31
C VAL A 103 -0.37 2.14 -0.34
N ALA A 104 -0.71 2.71 0.83
CA ALA A 104 -1.34 4.03 0.93
C ALA A 104 -0.48 5.16 0.35
N SER A 105 0.84 4.97 0.32
CA SER A 105 1.82 5.89 -0.25
C SER A 105 2.08 5.66 -1.74
N GLY A 106 1.45 4.68 -2.39
CA GLY A 106 1.67 4.33 -3.79
C GLY A 106 3.01 3.65 -4.08
N LEU A 107 3.79 3.28 -3.07
CA LEU A 107 5.10 2.61 -3.24
C LEU A 107 4.97 1.18 -3.74
N ASP A 108 3.84 0.53 -3.44
CA ASP A 108 3.56 -0.84 -3.87
C ASP A 108 2.57 -0.92 -5.05
N SER A 109 2.20 0.21 -5.64
CA SER A 109 1.35 0.27 -6.83
C SER A 109 2.07 -0.25 -8.07
N ALA A 110 1.30 -0.70 -9.08
CA ALA A 110 1.85 -1.11 -10.38
C ALA A 110 2.60 0.06 -11.05
N VAL A 111 2.10 1.27 -10.87
CA VAL A 111 2.77 2.53 -11.18
C VAL A 111 3.11 3.20 -9.86
N VAL A 112 4.40 3.29 -9.54
CA VAL A 112 4.87 3.90 -8.29
C VAL A 112 4.39 5.35 -8.20
N GLY A 113 3.79 5.72 -7.07
CA GLY A 113 3.24 7.07 -6.86
C GLY A 113 1.83 7.28 -7.40
N GLU A 114 1.10 6.24 -7.77
CA GLU A 114 -0.29 6.36 -8.23
C GLU A 114 -1.18 6.94 -7.12
N GLN A 115 -1.70 8.17 -7.31
CA GLN A 115 -2.57 8.86 -6.34
C GLN A 115 -3.90 8.14 -6.07
N GLN A 116 -4.40 7.36 -7.04
CA GLN A 116 -5.69 6.69 -6.92
C GLN A 116 -5.73 5.70 -5.75
N ILE A 117 -4.61 5.06 -5.41
CA ILE A 117 -4.54 4.07 -4.34
C ILE A 117 -4.89 4.66 -2.97
N LEU A 118 -4.48 5.89 -2.68
CA LEU A 118 -4.82 6.57 -1.43
C LEU A 118 -6.33 6.77 -1.29
N GLY A 119 -7.00 7.11 -2.41
CA GLY A 119 -8.45 7.21 -2.50
C GLY A 119 -9.15 5.85 -2.30
N GLN A 120 -8.58 4.77 -2.84
CA GLN A 120 -9.10 3.41 -2.71
C GLN A 120 -8.95 2.90 -1.26
N VAL A 121 -7.81 3.11 -0.60
CA VAL A 121 -7.61 2.79 0.83
C VAL A 121 -8.61 3.56 1.70
N ARG A 122 -8.83 4.85 1.42
CA ARG A 122 -9.83 5.66 2.15
C ARG A 122 -11.24 5.08 1.99
N ARG A 123 -11.61 4.67 0.77
CA ARG A 123 -12.93 4.08 0.49
C ARG A 123 -13.09 2.74 1.19
N ALA A 124 -12.09 1.86 1.11
CA ALA A 124 -12.09 0.58 1.81
C ALA A 124 -12.29 0.74 3.33
N TYR A 125 -11.57 1.68 3.94
CA TYR A 125 -11.74 2.02 5.35
C TYR A 125 -13.15 2.57 5.65
N ALA A 126 -13.65 3.51 4.86
CA ALA A 126 -14.99 4.09 5.05
C ALA A 126 -16.10 3.03 4.94
N THR A 127 -15.99 2.10 3.98
CA THR A 127 -16.91 0.97 3.83
C THR A 127 -16.88 0.07 5.08
N ALA A 128 -15.69 -0.25 5.58
CA ALA A 128 -15.53 -1.08 6.77
C ALA A 128 -16.06 -0.37 8.05
N GLU A 129 -15.84 0.94 8.17
CA GLU A 129 -16.38 1.77 9.28
C GLU A 129 -17.91 1.81 9.26
N CYS A 130 -18.52 2.07 8.08
CA CYS A 130 -19.98 2.06 7.91
C CYS A 130 -20.62 0.71 8.29
N ASN A 131 -19.93 -0.39 7.95
CA ASN A 131 -20.39 -1.74 8.25
C ASN A 131 -20.02 -2.22 9.68
N ARG A 132 -19.35 -1.38 10.48
CA ARG A 132 -18.89 -1.70 11.84
C ARG A 132 -18.00 -2.93 11.92
N THR A 133 -17.15 -3.13 10.91
CA THR A 133 -16.22 -4.26 10.84
C THR A 133 -14.80 -3.89 11.28
N VAL A 134 -14.54 -2.61 11.54
CA VAL A 134 -13.30 -2.10 12.13
C VAL A 134 -13.55 -1.66 13.57
N GLY A 135 -12.67 -2.11 14.45
CA GLY A 135 -12.56 -1.62 15.82
C GLY A 135 -11.40 -0.65 15.95
N ARG A 136 -10.88 -0.51 17.17
CA ARG A 136 -9.83 0.47 17.48
C ARG A 136 -8.53 0.20 16.72
N ALA A 137 -8.12 -1.06 16.57
CA ALA A 137 -6.81 -1.40 16.01
C ALA A 137 -6.74 -1.05 14.51
N LEU A 138 -7.71 -1.49 13.71
CA LEU A 138 -7.75 -1.17 12.28
C LEU A 138 -8.14 0.29 12.02
N HIS A 139 -8.92 0.93 12.92
CA HIS A 139 -9.19 2.36 12.84
C HIS A 139 -7.89 3.17 12.94
N ASP A 140 -7.13 2.98 14.03
CA ASP A 140 -5.88 3.71 14.29
C ASP A 140 -4.86 3.45 13.15
N LEU A 141 -4.74 2.19 12.71
CA LEU A 141 -3.87 1.80 11.61
C LEU A 141 -4.26 2.49 10.30
N SER A 142 -5.54 2.45 9.92
CA SER A 142 -6.04 3.03 8.67
C SER A 142 -5.92 4.55 8.64
N GLN A 143 -6.26 5.23 9.76
CA GLN A 143 -6.09 6.69 9.88
C GLN A 143 -4.62 7.08 9.74
N ARG A 144 -3.71 6.32 10.38
CA ARG A 144 -2.28 6.57 10.24
C ARG A 144 -1.79 6.33 8.81
N ALA A 145 -2.20 5.23 8.17
CA ALA A 145 -1.87 4.94 6.76
C ALA A 145 -2.30 6.07 5.82
N LEU A 146 -3.52 6.60 6.00
CA LEU A 146 -4.01 7.74 5.22
C LEU A 146 -3.22 9.03 5.47
N ALA A 147 -2.79 9.26 6.72
CA ALA A 147 -1.93 10.39 7.06
C ALA A 147 -0.53 10.25 6.43
N VAL A 148 0.06 9.05 6.51
CA VAL A 148 1.36 8.73 5.90
C VAL A 148 1.31 8.91 4.39
N GLY A 149 0.30 8.36 3.71
CA GLY A 149 0.12 8.55 2.27
C GLY A 149 0.05 10.03 1.89
N LYS A 150 -0.77 10.83 2.59
CA LYS A 150 -0.83 12.29 2.36
C LYS A 150 0.52 12.98 2.58
N ARG A 151 1.24 12.59 3.64
CA ARG A 151 2.56 13.14 3.96
C ARG A 151 3.58 12.85 2.84
N VAL A 152 3.62 11.60 2.37
CA VAL A 152 4.49 11.18 1.27
C VAL A 152 4.22 11.99 0.00
N HIS A 153 2.96 12.11 -0.40
CA HIS A 153 2.57 12.91 -1.59
C HIS A 153 2.85 14.41 -1.42
N ALA A 154 2.83 14.94 -0.18
CA ALA A 154 3.11 16.36 0.08
C ALA A 154 4.61 16.68 0.17
N GLU A 155 5.43 15.76 0.68
CA GLU A 155 6.86 15.98 0.96
C GLU A 155 7.79 15.42 -0.13
N THR A 156 7.25 14.67 -1.12
CA THR A 156 8.01 14.10 -2.24
C THR A 156 7.29 14.32 -3.56
N SER A 157 8.01 14.21 -4.67
CA SER A 157 7.42 14.23 -6.01
C SER A 157 7.10 12.80 -6.51
N ILE A 158 6.71 11.88 -5.60
CA ILE A 158 6.47 10.47 -5.93
C ILE A 158 5.39 10.28 -7.00
N ASP A 159 4.42 11.19 -7.08
CA ASP A 159 3.37 11.21 -8.10
C ASP A 159 3.93 11.26 -9.53
N ALA A 160 5.08 11.90 -9.69
CA ALA A 160 5.77 11.99 -10.97
C ALA A 160 6.65 10.75 -11.25
N ALA A 161 6.94 9.91 -10.26
CA ALA A 161 7.93 8.83 -10.39
C ALA A 161 7.52 7.76 -11.42
N GLY A 162 6.27 7.28 -11.37
CA GLY A 162 5.77 6.31 -12.35
C GLY A 162 5.50 6.93 -13.71
N ALA A 163 4.96 8.15 -13.74
CA ALA A 163 4.78 8.91 -14.97
C ALA A 163 6.13 9.24 -15.62
N SER A 164 7.22 9.40 -14.85
CA SER A 164 8.52 9.75 -15.40
C SER A 164 9.14 8.64 -16.22
N VAL A 165 8.97 7.36 -15.87
CA VAL A 165 9.53 6.25 -16.69
C VAL A 165 8.95 6.26 -18.10
N VAL A 166 7.63 6.38 -18.23
CA VAL A 166 6.95 6.44 -19.53
C VAL A 166 7.28 7.74 -20.25
N SER A 167 7.20 8.89 -19.54
CA SER A 167 7.49 10.19 -20.16
C SER A 167 8.95 10.31 -20.61
N VAL A 168 9.90 9.77 -19.84
CA VAL A 168 11.31 9.72 -20.24
C VAL A 168 11.52 8.81 -21.45
N ALA A 169 10.92 7.62 -21.45
CA ALA A 169 11.02 6.72 -22.61
C ALA A 169 10.46 7.37 -23.87
N LEU A 170 9.29 8.03 -23.77
CA LEU A 170 8.67 8.75 -24.89
C LEU A 170 9.47 9.99 -25.30
N HIS A 171 10.12 10.69 -24.36
CA HIS A 171 11.02 11.79 -24.66
C HIS A 171 12.24 11.33 -25.46
N VAL A 172 12.91 10.27 -25.02
CA VAL A 172 14.03 9.66 -25.73
C VAL A 172 13.58 9.14 -27.11
N ALA A 173 12.38 8.55 -27.21
CA ALA A 173 11.81 8.12 -28.49
C ALA A 173 11.56 9.30 -29.43
N ALA A 174 10.99 10.39 -28.92
CA ALA A 174 10.76 11.61 -29.67
C ALA A 174 12.07 12.22 -30.21
N GLU A 175 13.13 12.23 -29.41
CA GLU A 175 14.47 12.66 -29.89
C GLU A 175 15.01 11.81 -31.04
N ARG A 176 14.69 10.51 -31.06
CA ARG A 176 15.08 9.59 -32.15
C ARG A 176 14.27 9.81 -33.43
N LEU A 177 13.01 10.23 -33.28
CA LEU A 177 12.09 10.53 -34.36
C LEU A 177 12.16 11.98 -34.81
N TYR A 178 12.90 12.82 -34.08
CA TYR A 178 12.98 14.24 -34.37
C TYR A 178 13.82 14.53 -35.60
N ARG A 179 13.27 15.40 -36.49
CA ARG A 179 13.96 16.02 -37.61
C ARG A 179 13.79 17.53 -37.54
N PRO A 180 14.85 18.31 -37.74
CA PRO A 180 14.79 19.79 -37.68
C PRO A 180 13.75 20.40 -38.58
N GLU A 181 13.45 19.77 -39.70
CA GLU A 181 12.48 20.25 -40.68
C GLU A 181 11.01 20.13 -40.21
N MET A 182 10.74 19.34 -39.17
CA MET A 182 9.39 19.09 -38.65
C MET A 182 8.93 20.06 -37.57
N GLY A 183 9.77 21.02 -37.20
CA GLY A 183 9.44 21.96 -36.12
C GLY A 183 10.10 21.60 -34.77
N PRO A 184 9.59 22.10 -33.64
CA PRO A 184 10.17 21.85 -32.35
C PRO A 184 10.13 20.36 -31.94
N SER A 185 11.13 19.87 -31.20
CA SER A 185 11.27 18.44 -30.81
C SER A 185 10.06 17.88 -30.01
N TYR A 186 9.31 18.73 -29.29
CA TYR A 186 8.14 18.30 -28.53
C TYR A 186 6.93 17.92 -29.42
N THR A 187 6.96 18.25 -30.73
CA THR A 187 5.95 17.82 -31.70
C THR A 187 6.33 16.55 -32.47
N ALA A 188 7.47 15.93 -32.15
CA ALA A 188 8.00 14.80 -32.90
C ALA A 188 7.08 13.56 -32.90
N LEU A 189 6.15 13.44 -31.97
CA LEU A 189 5.14 12.37 -31.92
C LEU A 189 3.80 12.77 -32.55
N GLU A 190 3.61 14.03 -32.89
CA GLU A 190 2.34 14.56 -33.40
C GLU A 190 1.98 13.94 -34.75
N GLY A 191 0.74 13.45 -34.86
CA GLY A 191 0.22 12.84 -36.09
C GLY A 191 0.75 11.45 -36.42
N ARG A 192 1.73 10.90 -35.68
CA ARG A 192 2.34 9.59 -35.91
C ARG A 192 1.46 8.44 -35.44
N THR A 193 1.87 7.24 -35.82
CA THR A 193 1.25 5.99 -35.38
C THR A 193 2.12 5.30 -34.32
N ALA A 194 1.53 4.98 -33.17
CA ALA A 194 2.17 4.18 -32.13
C ALA A 194 1.47 2.82 -31.94
N THR A 195 2.26 1.80 -31.62
CA THR A 195 1.73 0.51 -31.13
C THR A 195 2.09 0.35 -29.66
N VAL A 196 1.07 0.10 -28.82
CA VAL A 196 1.22 -0.24 -27.40
C VAL A 196 1.01 -1.75 -27.23
N ILE A 197 2.04 -2.46 -26.81
CA ILE A 197 1.97 -3.90 -26.52
C ILE A 197 1.78 -4.07 -25.01
N GLY A 198 0.59 -4.53 -24.63
CA GLY A 198 0.16 -4.64 -23.25
C GLY A 198 -0.94 -3.63 -22.87
N ALA A 199 -2.07 -4.11 -22.37
CA ALA A 199 -3.23 -3.31 -21.95
C ALA A 199 -3.41 -3.35 -20.41
N GLY A 200 -2.30 -3.38 -19.67
CA GLY A 200 -2.25 -3.22 -18.22
C GLY A 200 -2.14 -1.75 -17.80
N SER A 201 -1.83 -1.50 -16.52
CA SER A 201 -1.66 -0.15 -15.97
C SER A 201 -0.60 0.68 -16.69
N MET A 202 0.56 0.06 -16.99
CA MET A 202 1.62 0.71 -17.77
C MET A 202 1.18 1.04 -19.20
N GLY A 203 0.44 0.11 -19.86
CA GLY A 203 -0.12 0.36 -21.19
C GLY A 203 -1.13 1.50 -21.20
N ALA A 204 -2.00 1.57 -20.20
CA ALA A 204 -2.95 2.67 -20.05
C ALA A 204 -2.24 4.01 -19.79
N LEU A 205 -1.19 4.02 -18.95
CA LEU A 205 -0.36 5.20 -18.71
C LEU A 205 0.36 5.64 -19.99
N THR A 206 0.97 4.70 -20.73
CA THR A 206 1.62 4.95 -22.02
C THR A 206 0.64 5.58 -23.01
N ALA A 207 -0.55 5.00 -23.16
CA ALA A 207 -1.59 5.53 -24.02
C ALA A 207 -1.98 6.97 -23.65
N ALA A 208 -2.16 7.25 -22.36
CA ALA A 208 -2.48 8.60 -21.89
C ALA A 208 -1.36 9.62 -22.17
N HIS A 209 -0.09 9.20 -22.09
CA HIS A 209 1.03 10.06 -22.46
C HIS A 209 1.12 10.27 -23.98
N LEU A 210 0.89 9.26 -24.80
CA LEU A 210 0.86 9.35 -26.26
C LEU A 210 -0.24 10.30 -26.72
N VAL A 211 -1.46 10.18 -26.17
CA VAL A 211 -2.57 11.09 -26.48
C VAL A 211 -2.20 12.54 -26.16
N ARG A 212 -1.62 12.79 -24.98
CA ARG A 212 -1.14 14.14 -24.60
C ARG A 212 -0.04 14.67 -25.49
N ALA A 213 0.78 13.78 -26.08
CA ALA A 213 1.83 14.13 -27.02
C ALA A 213 1.31 14.35 -28.47
N GLY A 214 0.00 14.29 -28.71
CA GLY A 214 -0.62 14.55 -30.00
C GLY A 214 -0.50 13.39 -31.00
N ILE A 215 -0.33 12.15 -30.53
CA ILE A 215 -0.26 10.97 -31.41
C ILE A 215 -1.50 10.88 -32.29
N GLY A 216 -1.35 10.55 -33.58
CA GLY A 216 -2.47 10.49 -34.52
C GLY A 216 -3.24 9.16 -34.44
N ARG A 217 -2.54 8.05 -34.18
CA ARG A 217 -3.15 6.73 -34.08
C ARG A 217 -2.43 5.87 -33.06
N VAL A 218 -3.19 5.01 -32.34
CA VAL A 218 -2.65 4.03 -31.43
C VAL A 218 -3.23 2.64 -31.74
N ASN A 219 -2.36 1.68 -32.04
CA ASN A 219 -2.70 0.26 -32.05
C ASN A 219 -2.45 -0.32 -30.68
N VAL A 220 -3.44 -0.97 -30.09
CA VAL A 220 -3.33 -1.63 -28.80
C VAL A 220 -3.28 -3.14 -29.02
N VAL A 221 -2.11 -3.73 -28.83
CA VAL A 221 -1.90 -5.18 -28.97
C VAL A 221 -1.87 -5.82 -27.59
N ASN A 222 -2.71 -6.83 -27.38
CA ASN A 222 -2.71 -7.54 -26.11
C ASN A 222 -3.17 -8.99 -26.28
N ARG A 223 -2.70 -9.90 -25.42
CA ARG A 223 -3.14 -11.30 -25.39
C ARG A 223 -4.66 -11.43 -25.20
N SER A 224 -5.25 -10.60 -24.36
CA SER A 224 -6.69 -10.51 -24.15
C SER A 224 -7.27 -9.39 -25.02
N LEU A 225 -7.98 -9.76 -26.09
CA LEU A 225 -8.61 -8.81 -26.99
C LEU A 225 -9.62 -7.89 -26.28
N PRO A 226 -10.47 -8.35 -25.34
CA PRO A 226 -11.38 -7.47 -24.59
C PRO A 226 -10.68 -6.36 -23.81
N ARG A 227 -9.45 -6.59 -23.31
CA ARG A 227 -8.65 -5.56 -22.65
C ARG A 227 -8.09 -4.56 -23.65
N ALA A 228 -7.60 -5.03 -24.79
CA ALA A 228 -7.16 -4.16 -25.87
C ALA A 228 -8.32 -3.26 -26.33
N GLN A 229 -9.54 -3.81 -26.49
CA GLN A 229 -10.74 -3.07 -26.87
C GLN A 229 -11.13 -1.99 -25.86
N ARG A 230 -11.09 -2.30 -24.55
CA ARG A 230 -11.35 -1.31 -23.50
C ARG A 230 -10.36 -0.15 -23.54
N LEU A 231 -9.07 -0.45 -23.68
CA LEU A 231 -8.04 0.59 -23.74
C LEU A 231 -8.17 1.41 -25.04
N ALA A 232 -8.39 0.78 -26.19
CA ALA A 232 -8.62 1.45 -27.46
C ALA A 232 -9.87 2.34 -27.40
N GLY A 233 -10.95 1.89 -26.76
CA GLY A 233 -12.17 2.70 -26.51
C GLY A 233 -11.85 3.97 -25.74
N ASN A 234 -11.11 3.86 -24.62
CA ASN A 234 -10.72 5.01 -23.82
C ASN A 234 -9.84 6.02 -24.57
N ILE A 235 -9.01 5.55 -25.52
CA ILE A 235 -8.19 6.41 -26.37
C ILE A 235 -9.09 7.10 -27.41
N ALA A 236 -10.02 6.39 -28.02
CA ALA A 236 -10.95 6.91 -29.02
C ALA A 236 -11.87 8.00 -28.45
N GLU A 237 -12.31 7.86 -27.19
CA GLU A 237 -13.06 8.88 -26.46
C GLU A 237 -12.29 10.21 -26.31
N GLN A 238 -10.97 10.19 -26.39
CA GLN A 238 -10.11 11.38 -26.37
C GLN A 238 -9.81 11.95 -27.77
N GLY A 239 -10.48 11.44 -28.81
CA GLY A 239 -10.40 11.96 -30.18
C GLY A 239 -9.20 11.42 -30.99
N VAL A 240 -8.47 10.42 -30.49
CA VAL A 240 -7.34 9.79 -31.21
C VAL A 240 -7.79 8.48 -31.84
N GLY A 241 -7.37 8.22 -33.10
CA GLY A 241 -7.65 6.97 -33.79
C GLY A 241 -7.06 5.78 -33.01
N ALA A 242 -7.88 4.78 -32.67
CA ALA A 242 -7.41 3.63 -31.90
C ALA A 242 -7.94 2.31 -32.46
N GLN A 243 -7.10 1.27 -32.45
CA GLN A 243 -7.46 -0.06 -32.90
C GLN A 243 -6.96 -1.11 -31.90
N ALA A 244 -7.85 -2.05 -31.52
CA ALA A 244 -7.49 -3.20 -30.71
C ALA A 244 -7.08 -4.37 -31.61
N MET A 245 -5.98 -5.03 -31.26
CA MET A 245 -5.38 -6.11 -32.03
C MET A 245 -4.94 -7.25 -31.09
N THR A 246 -4.80 -8.46 -31.66
CA THR A 246 -4.28 -9.62 -30.95
C THR A 246 -2.76 -9.74 -31.13
N LEU A 247 -2.12 -10.67 -30.42
CA LEU A 247 -0.68 -10.94 -30.63
C LEU A 247 -0.39 -11.55 -32.02
N ASP A 248 -1.37 -12.20 -32.65
CA ASP A 248 -1.22 -12.73 -34.00
C ASP A 248 -1.08 -11.60 -35.05
N ASP A 249 -1.59 -10.42 -34.74
CA ASP A 249 -1.51 -9.23 -35.60
C ASP A 249 -0.26 -8.37 -35.30
N LEU A 250 0.63 -8.83 -34.39
CA LEU A 250 1.74 -8.02 -33.87
C LEU A 250 2.65 -7.51 -34.98
N ALA A 251 3.03 -8.35 -35.92
CA ALA A 251 3.90 -7.96 -37.04
C ALA A 251 3.26 -6.88 -37.92
N ILE A 252 1.94 -6.94 -38.12
CA ILE A 252 1.17 -5.94 -38.90
C ILE A 252 1.13 -4.61 -38.11
N ALA A 253 0.89 -4.67 -36.81
CA ALA A 253 0.85 -3.50 -35.96
C ALA A 253 2.21 -2.79 -35.94
N VAL A 254 3.30 -3.53 -35.82
CA VAL A 254 4.68 -3.01 -35.81
C VAL A 254 5.04 -2.39 -37.16
N ALA A 255 4.69 -3.07 -38.26
CA ALA A 255 4.96 -2.58 -39.62
C ALA A 255 4.32 -1.19 -39.90
N GLY A 256 3.10 -0.98 -39.37
CA GLY A 256 2.35 0.28 -39.53
C GLY A 256 2.69 1.36 -38.52
N SER A 257 3.74 1.20 -37.69
CA SER A 257 4.06 2.12 -36.61
C SER A 257 5.39 2.83 -36.79
N ASP A 258 5.47 4.04 -36.27
CA ASP A 258 6.70 4.82 -36.10
C ASP A 258 7.34 4.51 -34.74
N LEU A 259 6.49 4.25 -33.74
CA LEU A 259 6.86 3.96 -32.36
C LEU A 259 6.14 2.71 -31.85
N VAL A 260 6.87 1.83 -31.20
CA VAL A 260 6.31 0.70 -30.46
C VAL A 260 6.71 0.80 -29.00
N VAL A 261 5.77 0.72 -28.08
CA VAL A 261 6.03 0.69 -26.64
C VAL A 261 5.54 -0.64 -26.09
N SER A 262 6.46 -1.49 -25.63
CA SER A 262 6.13 -2.75 -24.98
C SER A 262 6.19 -2.60 -23.46
N CYS A 263 5.14 -3.04 -22.79
CA CYS A 263 4.96 -2.93 -21.36
C CYS A 263 4.11 -4.09 -20.82
N THR A 264 4.51 -5.33 -21.19
CA THR A 264 3.83 -6.54 -20.74
C THR A 264 4.46 -7.08 -19.45
N GLY A 265 3.79 -8.02 -18.79
CA GLY A 265 4.35 -8.80 -17.68
C GLY A 265 4.80 -10.18 -18.13
N ALA A 266 5.23 -10.33 -19.38
CA ALA A 266 5.64 -11.61 -19.93
C ALA A 266 7.01 -12.04 -19.37
N VAL A 267 7.19 -13.36 -19.19
CA VAL A 267 8.48 -13.93 -18.72
C VAL A 267 9.47 -14.19 -19.87
N ARG A 268 9.01 -14.01 -21.12
CA ARG A 268 9.82 -14.17 -22.35
C ARG A 268 9.53 -12.99 -23.27
N PRO A 269 10.48 -12.63 -24.15
CA PRO A 269 10.25 -11.60 -25.16
C PRO A 269 8.97 -11.87 -25.96
N VAL A 270 8.14 -10.85 -26.08
CA VAL A 270 6.88 -10.85 -26.85
C VAL A 270 7.13 -10.42 -28.28
N LEU A 271 8.08 -9.49 -28.48
CA LEU A 271 8.50 -9.02 -29.79
C LEU A 271 9.86 -9.65 -30.15
N THR A 272 9.85 -10.59 -31.07
CA THR A 272 11.04 -11.33 -31.46
C THR A 272 11.79 -10.65 -32.60
N LEU A 273 13.04 -11.07 -32.82
CA LEU A 273 13.83 -10.63 -33.98
C LEU A 273 13.10 -10.90 -35.31
N ALA A 274 12.42 -12.05 -35.42
CA ALA A 274 11.68 -12.44 -36.62
C ALA A 274 10.49 -11.50 -36.87
N ASP A 275 9.75 -11.13 -35.85
CA ASP A 275 8.60 -10.23 -35.97
C ASP A 275 9.02 -8.86 -36.49
N VAL A 276 10.09 -8.30 -35.93
CA VAL A 276 10.60 -6.97 -36.34
C VAL A 276 11.18 -7.07 -37.77
N HIS A 277 11.93 -8.14 -38.10
CA HIS A 277 12.46 -8.31 -39.43
C HIS A 277 11.34 -8.44 -40.49
N HIS A 278 10.27 -9.18 -40.19
CA HIS A 278 9.08 -9.27 -41.06
C HIS A 278 8.37 -7.92 -41.20
N ALA A 279 8.22 -7.17 -40.09
CA ALA A 279 7.61 -5.87 -40.14
C ALA A 279 8.39 -4.87 -40.99
N LEU A 280 9.72 -4.85 -40.89
CA LEU A 280 10.59 -3.99 -41.70
C LEU A 280 10.57 -4.37 -43.18
N ALA A 281 10.50 -5.69 -43.49
CA ALA A 281 10.42 -6.17 -44.85
C ALA A 281 9.08 -5.88 -45.56
N ALA A 282 7.99 -5.82 -44.76
CA ALA A 282 6.64 -5.51 -45.28
C ALA A 282 6.49 -4.04 -45.70
N VAL A 283 7.23 -3.13 -45.08
CA VAL A 283 7.23 -1.70 -45.39
C VAL A 283 8.57 -1.38 -46.05
N ARG A 284 8.56 -1.07 -47.36
CA ARG A 284 9.76 -0.54 -48.06
C ARG A 284 10.11 0.80 -47.38
N ARG A 285 11.00 0.78 -46.42
CA ARG A 285 11.61 1.99 -45.86
C ARG A 285 12.80 2.32 -46.76
N ASP A 286 12.80 3.53 -47.34
CA ASP A 286 13.96 4.05 -48.08
C ASP A 286 15.17 4.17 -47.16
N GLU A 287 16.38 4.19 -47.66
CA GLU A 287 17.61 4.26 -46.86
C GLU A 287 17.63 5.53 -45.98
N ASP A 288 16.91 6.59 -46.38
CA ASP A 288 16.72 7.84 -45.62
C ASP A 288 15.47 7.84 -44.73
N ALA A 289 14.72 6.72 -44.64
CA ALA A 289 13.50 6.65 -43.81
C ALA A 289 13.85 6.78 -42.32
N GLU A 290 12.86 7.29 -41.58
CA GLU A 290 12.96 7.37 -40.12
C GLU A 290 13.08 5.96 -39.48
N PRO A 291 13.86 5.83 -38.40
CA PRO A 291 13.99 4.57 -37.72
C PRO A 291 12.65 4.17 -37.05
N LEU A 292 12.39 2.87 -37.03
CA LEU A 292 11.38 2.31 -36.13
C LEU A 292 11.91 2.42 -34.71
N VAL A 293 11.24 3.19 -33.85
CA VAL A 293 11.63 3.31 -32.44
C VAL A 293 10.86 2.32 -31.60
N LEU A 294 11.59 1.51 -30.84
CA LEU A 294 11.05 0.50 -29.96
C LEU A 294 11.41 0.83 -28.52
N CYS A 295 10.41 1.07 -27.67
CA CYS A 295 10.58 1.28 -26.21
C CYS A 295 10.26 -0.02 -25.49
N ASP A 296 11.23 -0.60 -24.79
CA ASP A 296 11.05 -1.77 -23.93
C ASP A 296 10.94 -1.35 -22.46
N LEU A 297 9.72 -1.33 -21.94
CA LEU A 297 9.40 -1.03 -20.54
C LEU A 297 9.07 -2.29 -19.75
N GLY A 298 9.23 -3.48 -20.35
CA GLY A 298 9.02 -4.77 -19.72
C GLY A 298 10.13 -5.15 -18.74
N MET A 299 9.75 -5.80 -17.65
CA MET A 299 10.70 -6.45 -16.71
C MET A 299 10.15 -7.82 -16.33
N PRO A 300 10.72 -8.93 -16.86
CA PRO A 300 11.85 -9.03 -17.81
C PRO A 300 11.61 -8.33 -19.15
N ARG A 301 12.65 -8.22 -19.99
CA ARG A 301 12.57 -7.57 -21.31
C ARG A 301 11.50 -8.21 -22.20
N ASP A 302 10.66 -7.37 -22.78
CA ASP A 302 9.62 -7.77 -23.73
C ASP A 302 10.14 -7.88 -25.18
N ILE A 303 11.26 -7.21 -25.49
CA ILE A 303 11.86 -7.14 -26.82
C ILE A 303 13.15 -7.96 -26.82
N ASP A 304 13.30 -8.83 -27.83
CA ASP A 304 14.54 -9.61 -28.02
C ASP A 304 15.74 -8.67 -28.18
N PRO A 305 16.80 -8.81 -27.36
CA PRO A 305 17.99 -7.96 -27.46
C PRO A 305 18.63 -7.91 -28.82
N ALA A 306 18.53 -8.96 -29.61
CA ALA A 306 19.08 -9.02 -30.98
C ALA A 306 18.44 -8.00 -31.94
N VAL A 307 17.25 -7.52 -31.64
CA VAL A 307 16.52 -6.50 -32.42
C VAL A 307 17.32 -5.19 -32.53
N ALA A 308 18.07 -4.82 -31.47
CA ALA A 308 18.90 -3.62 -31.47
C ALA A 308 19.99 -3.61 -32.56
N GLY A 309 20.32 -4.77 -33.12
CA GLY A 309 21.28 -4.89 -34.22
C GLY A 309 20.68 -4.73 -35.64
N LEU A 310 19.35 -4.56 -35.74
CA LEU A 310 18.72 -4.40 -37.05
C LEU A 310 18.91 -2.98 -37.62
N PRO A 311 19.26 -2.83 -38.88
CA PRO A 311 19.31 -1.52 -39.57
C PRO A 311 17.90 -0.87 -39.52
N GLY A 312 17.85 0.45 -39.32
CA GLY A 312 16.60 1.20 -39.27
C GLY A 312 15.75 0.99 -38.02
N VAL A 313 16.33 0.38 -36.95
CA VAL A 313 15.68 0.21 -35.65
C VAL A 313 16.46 0.95 -34.56
N SER A 314 15.73 1.62 -33.67
CA SER A 314 16.31 2.23 -32.47
C SER A 314 15.60 1.70 -31.24
N VAL A 315 16.31 1.01 -30.35
CA VAL A 315 15.76 0.46 -29.11
C VAL A 315 16.05 1.38 -27.95
N VAL A 316 15.02 1.71 -27.16
CA VAL A 316 15.07 2.43 -25.90
C VAL A 316 14.66 1.46 -24.80
N ASP A 317 15.59 0.90 -24.09
CA ASP A 317 15.35 -0.04 -23.00
C ASP A 317 15.33 0.67 -21.62
N MET A 318 14.92 -0.08 -20.60
CA MET A 318 14.88 0.42 -19.21
C MET A 318 16.24 0.89 -18.70
N GLU A 319 17.34 0.31 -19.18
CA GLU A 319 18.69 0.71 -18.79
C GLU A 319 19.00 2.12 -19.32
N ARG A 320 18.61 2.42 -20.55
CA ARG A 320 18.73 3.75 -21.15
C ARG A 320 17.85 4.77 -20.41
N VAL A 321 16.57 4.40 -20.15
CA VAL A 321 15.65 5.27 -19.41
C VAL A 321 16.18 5.62 -18.02
N GLN A 322 16.74 4.64 -17.29
CA GLN A 322 17.30 4.87 -15.95
C GLN A 322 18.55 5.79 -15.93
N ARG A 323 19.24 5.93 -17.03
CA ARG A 323 20.41 6.84 -17.15
C ARG A 323 19.99 8.30 -17.30
N GLU A 324 18.76 8.56 -17.70
CA GLU A 324 18.28 9.94 -17.85
C GLU A 324 18.16 10.68 -16.51
N PRO A 325 18.51 11.98 -16.45
CA PRO A 325 18.48 12.74 -15.20
C PRO A 325 17.09 12.76 -14.52
N SER A 326 16.03 12.85 -15.31
CA SER A 326 14.65 12.85 -14.81
C SER A 326 14.24 11.52 -14.17
N ALA A 327 14.68 10.38 -14.71
CA ALA A 327 14.46 9.07 -14.12
C ALA A 327 15.21 8.90 -12.80
N ARG A 328 16.44 9.43 -12.71
CA ARG A 328 17.22 9.44 -11.45
C ARG A 328 16.55 10.28 -10.36
N ALA A 329 16.00 11.43 -10.72
CA ALA A 329 15.25 12.27 -9.78
C ALA A 329 14.03 11.51 -9.23
N ALA A 330 13.26 10.85 -10.10
CA ALA A 330 12.12 10.03 -9.69
C ALA A 330 12.50 8.85 -8.76
N ALA A 331 13.65 8.21 -9.01
CA ALA A 331 14.16 7.16 -8.11
C ALA A 331 14.55 7.73 -6.74
N ALA A 332 15.10 8.94 -6.69
CA ALA A 332 15.41 9.63 -5.43
C ALA A 332 14.14 9.98 -4.64
N ASP A 333 13.06 10.41 -5.31
CA ASP A 333 11.78 10.70 -4.69
C ASP A 333 11.14 9.43 -4.11
N ALA A 334 11.19 8.30 -4.84
CA ALA A 334 10.73 7.02 -4.33
C ALA A 334 11.51 6.57 -3.09
N GLU A 335 12.82 6.83 -3.05
CA GLU A 335 13.65 6.52 -1.88
C GLU A 335 13.36 7.46 -0.70
N ALA A 336 13.09 8.74 -0.96
CA ALA A 336 12.63 9.67 0.06
C ALA A 336 11.28 9.22 0.66
N ALA A 337 10.35 8.78 -0.18
CA ALA A 337 9.07 8.23 0.25
C ALA A 337 9.23 6.98 1.13
N ARG A 338 10.14 6.04 0.77
CA ARG A 338 10.44 4.87 1.60
C ARG A 338 10.98 5.26 2.98
N ARG A 339 11.85 6.27 3.06
CA ARG A 339 12.36 6.77 4.35
C ARG A 339 11.26 7.35 5.22
N ILE A 340 10.32 8.10 4.65
CA ILE A 340 9.15 8.61 5.37
C ILE A 340 8.32 7.45 5.91
N VAL A 341 7.99 6.46 5.06
CA VAL A 341 7.23 5.28 5.47
C VAL A 341 7.93 4.54 6.62
N ALA A 342 9.23 4.25 6.50
CA ALA A 342 9.98 3.56 7.54
C ALA A 342 9.98 4.32 8.88
N ALA A 343 10.15 5.65 8.85
CA ALA A 343 10.07 6.49 10.06
C ALA A 343 8.68 6.46 10.70
N GLU A 344 7.61 6.48 9.88
CA GLU A 344 6.23 6.44 10.35
C GLU A 344 5.85 5.07 10.92
N VAL A 345 6.34 3.96 10.32
CA VAL A 345 6.19 2.60 10.87
C VAL A 345 6.81 2.54 12.26
N ALA A 346 8.06 2.98 12.40
CA ALA A 346 8.75 2.98 13.69
C ALA A 346 8.00 3.82 14.74
N ALA A 347 7.49 5.00 14.37
CA ALA A 347 6.72 5.86 15.27
C ALA A 347 5.37 5.22 15.66
N TYR A 348 4.67 4.60 14.71
CA TYR A 348 3.41 3.91 14.97
C TYR A 348 3.60 2.74 15.94
N LEU A 349 4.57 1.87 15.70
CA LEU A 349 4.87 0.73 16.56
C LEU A 349 5.31 1.16 17.96
N ALA A 350 6.08 2.23 18.08
CA ALA A 350 6.43 2.79 19.38
C ALA A 350 5.17 3.27 20.14
N SER A 351 4.22 3.92 19.44
CA SER A 351 2.96 4.37 20.04
C SER A 351 2.08 3.20 20.50
N GLN A 352 2.02 2.12 19.72
CA GLN A 352 1.27 0.92 20.08
C GLN A 352 1.83 0.26 21.35
N ARG A 353 3.15 0.09 21.43
CA ARG A 353 3.81 -0.45 22.64
C ARG A 353 3.52 0.40 23.89
N VAL A 354 3.51 1.73 23.77
CA VAL A 354 3.14 2.60 24.88
C VAL A 354 1.66 2.42 25.26
N ALA A 355 0.77 2.24 24.29
CA ALA A 355 -0.64 1.98 24.53
C ALA A 355 -0.87 0.65 25.28
N GLU A 356 -0.12 -0.41 24.96
CA GLU A 356 -0.20 -1.71 25.63
C GLU A 356 0.19 -1.68 27.11
N VAL A 357 1.10 -0.79 27.49
CA VAL A 357 1.54 -0.62 28.88
C VAL A 357 0.58 0.25 29.71
N THR A 358 -0.21 1.10 29.06
CA THR A 358 -1.09 2.05 29.74
C THR A 358 -2.11 1.40 30.69
N PRO A 359 -2.78 0.27 30.37
CA PRO A 359 -3.68 -0.42 31.29
C PRO A 359 -2.99 -0.86 32.57
N THR A 360 -1.78 -1.42 32.46
CA THR A 360 -0.98 -1.84 33.64
C THR A 360 -0.65 -0.67 34.55
N VAL A 361 -0.26 0.49 33.99
CA VAL A 361 0.02 1.69 34.77
C VAL A 361 -1.25 2.22 35.46
N THR A 362 -2.40 2.13 34.80
CA THR A 362 -3.68 2.54 35.36
C THR A 362 -4.09 1.63 36.51
N ALA A 363 -4.01 0.32 36.34
CA ALA A 363 -4.30 -0.67 37.41
C ALA A 363 -3.38 -0.47 38.62
N LEU A 364 -2.10 -0.18 38.41
CA LEU A 364 -1.16 0.14 39.49
C LEU A 364 -1.60 1.36 40.29
N ARG A 365 -1.99 2.43 39.61
CA ARG A 365 -2.49 3.66 40.29
C ARG A 365 -3.78 3.40 41.08
N GLN A 366 -4.66 2.60 40.50
CA GLN A 366 -5.91 2.23 41.18
C GLN A 366 -5.64 1.39 42.43
N ARG A 367 -4.78 0.40 42.34
CA ARG A 367 -4.36 -0.42 43.49
C ARG A 367 -3.76 0.43 44.60
N ALA A 368 -2.93 1.40 44.24
CA ALA A 368 -2.37 2.33 45.20
C ALA A 368 -3.43 3.23 45.89
N ALA A 369 -4.42 3.68 45.12
CA ALA A 369 -5.54 4.46 45.68
C ALA A 369 -6.38 3.63 46.66
N GLU A 370 -6.62 2.33 46.37
CA GLU A 370 -7.32 1.41 47.27
C GLU A 370 -6.56 1.23 48.60
N VAL A 371 -5.23 1.03 48.51
CA VAL A 371 -4.38 0.93 49.72
C VAL A 371 -4.46 2.22 50.56
N VAL A 372 -4.34 3.38 49.93
CA VAL A 372 -4.48 4.69 50.62
C VAL A 372 -5.84 4.80 51.32
N GLN A 373 -6.92 4.41 50.63
CA GLN A 373 -8.26 4.48 51.20
C GLN A 373 -8.46 3.54 52.39
N ALA A 374 -7.92 2.31 52.30
CA ALA A 374 -7.95 1.36 53.39
C ALA A 374 -7.19 1.87 54.63
N GLU A 375 -6.00 2.48 54.43
CA GLU A 375 -5.23 3.05 55.55
C GLU A 375 -5.87 4.30 56.16
N LEU A 376 -6.51 5.13 55.35
CA LEU A 376 -7.29 6.30 55.88
C LEU A 376 -8.49 5.83 56.68
N LEU A 377 -9.18 4.78 56.26
CA LEU A 377 -10.28 4.19 57.07
C LEU A 377 -9.76 3.59 58.39
N ARG A 378 -8.59 2.99 58.38
CA ARG A 378 -7.91 2.51 59.57
C ARG A 378 -7.55 3.66 60.52
N LEU A 379 -7.08 4.79 59.99
CA LEU A 379 -6.82 6.03 60.76
C LEU A 379 -8.08 6.54 61.43
N ASP A 380 -9.19 6.66 60.70
CA ASP A 380 -10.49 7.11 61.20
C ASP A 380 -10.99 6.25 62.38
N ASN A 381 -10.79 4.92 62.26
CA ASN A 381 -11.16 4.01 63.34
C ASN A 381 -10.25 4.10 64.56
N ARG A 382 -8.94 4.40 64.38
CA ARG A 382 -7.98 4.49 65.47
C ARG A 382 -7.99 5.85 66.17
N VAL A 383 -8.31 6.91 65.49
CA VAL A 383 -8.29 8.29 65.98
C VAL A 383 -9.63 8.97 65.66
N PRO A 384 -10.75 8.52 66.23
CA PRO A 384 -12.07 9.03 65.93
C PRO A 384 -12.29 10.52 66.32
N GLY A 385 -11.40 11.10 67.13
CA GLY A 385 -11.43 12.51 67.50
C GLY A 385 -10.57 13.44 66.63
N LEU A 386 -10.05 12.98 65.51
CA LEU A 386 -9.26 13.83 64.61
C LEU A 386 -10.17 14.84 63.93
N ASP A 387 -9.84 16.13 64.10
CA ASP A 387 -10.62 17.17 63.45
C ASP A 387 -10.49 17.16 61.90
N ALA A 388 -11.48 17.73 61.23
CA ALA A 388 -11.59 17.63 59.77
C ALA A 388 -10.41 18.31 59.03
N ALA A 389 -9.82 19.39 59.57
CA ALA A 389 -8.72 20.10 58.92
C ALA A 389 -7.43 19.25 58.96
N HIS A 390 -7.10 18.69 60.13
CA HIS A 390 -5.94 17.82 60.28
C HIS A 390 -6.11 16.50 59.46
N ARG A 391 -7.35 15.97 59.47
CA ARG A 391 -7.64 14.78 58.62
C ARG A 391 -7.39 15.05 57.12
N GLN A 392 -7.85 16.20 56.63
CA GLN A 392 -7.60 16.58 55.22
C GLN A 392 -6.11 16.72 54.93
N GLU A 393 -5.32 17.30 55.81
CA GLU A 393 -3.87 17.43 55.59
C GLU A 393 -3.16 16.09 55.62
N VAL A 394 -3.57 15.15 56.45
CA VAL A 394 -3.08 13.76 56.42
C VAL A 394 -3.42 13.12 55.06
N VAL A 395 -4.65 13.23 54.60
CA VAL A 395 -5.08 12.69 53.30
C VAL A 395 -4.22 13.24 52.15
N ARG A 396 -4.05 14.57 52.12
CA ARG A 396 -3.22 15.23 51.08
C ARG A 396 -1.76 14.77 51.15
N THR A 397 -1.22 14.67 52.35
CA THR A 397 0.17 14.25 52.53
C THR A 397 0.40 12.81 52.10
N VAL A 398 -0.49 11.86 52.47
CA VAL A 398 -0.41 10.45 52.07
C VAL A 398 -0.53 10.32 50.55
N ARG A 399 -1.51 10.98 49.94
CA ARG A 399 -1.67 10.96 48.48
C ARG A 399 -0.41 11.49 47.76
N ARG A 400 0.13 12.62 48.21
CA ARG A 400 1.35 13.22 47.66
C ARG A 400 2.56 12.31 47.78
N VAL A 401 2.71 11.56 48.84
CA VAL A 401 3.79 10.58 49.01
C VAL A 401 3.63 9.45 48.02
N VAL A 402 2.43 8.89 47.90
CA VAL A 402 2.15 7.80 46.97
C VAL A 402 2.36 8.24 45.50
N ASP A 403 1.85 9.42 45.14
CA ASP A 403 2.03 9.96 43.79
C ASP A 403 3.52 10.14 43.43
N LYS A 404 4.32 10.68 44.38
CA LYS A 404 5.78 10.81 44.20
C LYS A 404 6.49 9.45 44.04
N LEU A 405 6.08 8.44 44.81
CA LEU A 405 6.65 7.11 44.72
C LEU A 405 6.31 6.41 43.39
N LEU A 406 5.10 6.59 42.88
CA LEU A 406 4.64 5.97 41.64
C LEU A 406 5.06 6.74 40.39
N HIS A 407 5.34 8.06 40.50
CA HIS A 407 5.65 8.90 39.36
C HIS A 407 6.88 8.38 38.58
N ALA A 408 8.01 8.19 39.24
CA ALA A 408 9.24 7.77 38.58
C ALA A 408 9.12 6.38 37.90
N PRO A 409 8.61 5.31 38.56
CA PRO A 409 8.39 4.03 37.91
C PRO A 409 7.44 4.09 36.71
N THR A 410 6.30 4.78 36.84
CA THR A 410 5.28 4.84 35.77
C THR A 410 5.75 5.63 34.55
N VAL A 411 6.48 6.74 34.76
CA VAL A 411 7.09 7.50 33.67
C VAL A 411 8.19 6.66 33.00
N ARG A 412 9.03 5.98 33.79
CA ARG A 412 10.12 5.19 33.26
C ARG A 412 9.65 3.99 32.44
N VAL A 413 8.61 3.29 32.91
CA VAL A 413 8.02 2.18 32.14
C VAL A 413 7.41 2.66 30.82
N LYS A 414 6.70 3.78 30.80
CA LYS A 414 6.19 4.38 29.55
C LYS A 414 7.32 4.78 28.58
N GLN A 415 8.44 5.31 29.10
CA GLN A 415 9.60 5.64 28.27
C GLN A 415 10.27 4.38 27.70
N LEU A 416 10.43 3.33 28.52
CA LEU A 416 11.04 2.07 28.12
C LEU A 416 10.11 1.24 27.22
N ALA A 417 8.79 1.44 27.30
CA ALA A 417 7.81 0.76 26.46
C ALA A 417 8.03 1.03 24.95
N GLY A 418 8.60 2.17 24.59
CA GLY A 418 8.97 2.48 23.19
C GLY A 418 10.18 1.68 22.68
N ALA A 419 10.95 1.02 23.53
CA ALA A 419 12.15 0.27 23.14
C ALA A 419 11.86 -1.23 22.91
N PRO A 420 12.66 -1.93 22.09
CA PRO A 420 12.56 -3.38 21.95
C PRO A 420 12.74 -4.10 23.29
N GLY A 421 11.89 -5.10 23.60
CA GLY A 421 11.90 -5.85 24.86
C GLY A 421 11.08 -5.22 26.00
N ALA A 422 10.20 -4.28 25.69
CA ALA A 422 9.37 -3.55 26.65
C ALA A 422 8.33 -4.40 27.38
N ASP A 423 7.88 -5.51 26.81
CA ASP A 423 6.86 -6.39 27.40
C ASP A 423 7.24 -6.89 28.78
N SER A 424 8.55 -7.15 29.00
CA SER A 424 9.06 -7.58 30.29
C SER A 424 8.90 -6.55 31.40
N TYR A 425 8.85 -5.25 31.09
CA TYR A 425 8.68 -4.22 32.14
C TYR A 425 7.23 -4.09 32.59
N ALA A 426 6.26 -4.23 31.69
CA ALA A 426 4.84 -4.28 32.06
C ALA A 426 4.52 -5.54 32.88
N GLU A 427 5.12 -6.66 32.52
CA GLU A 427 4.99 -7.92 33.21
C GLU A 427 5.65 -7.87 34.61
N ALA A 428 6.85 -7.33 34.69
CA ALA A 428 7.52 -7.08 35.97
C ALA A 428 6.71 -6.16 36.91
N LEU A 429 6.07 -5.10 36.37
CA LEU A 429 5.18 -4.28 37.19
C LEU A 429 3.96 -5.06 37.68
N ARG A 430 3.36 -5.89 36.84
CA ARG A 430 2.21 -6.73 37.25
C ARG A 430 2.61 -7.68 38.37
N GLU A 431 3.75 -8.32 38.25
CA GLU A 431 4.26 -9.25 39.24
C GLU A 431 4.68 -8.57 40.55
N LEU A 432 5.49 -7.50 40.48
CA LEU A 432 6.00 -6.77 41.65
C LEU A 432 4.93 -6.10 42.51
N PHE A 433 3.82 -5.68 41.89
CA PHE A 433 2.72 -5.00 42.58
C PHE A 433 1.47 -5.87 42.74
N GLU A 434 1.58 -7.17 42.43
CA GLU A 434 0.47 -8.14 42.53
C GLU A 434 -0.83 -7.63 41.89
N LEU A 435 -0.70 -7.07 40.67
CA LEU A 435 -1.85 -6.51 39.97
C LEU A 435 -2.73 -7.65 39.44
N ASP A 436 -4.02 -7.59 39.76
CA ASP A 436 -5.00 -8.55 39.23
C ASP A 436 -5.08 -8.44 37.70
N PRO A 437 -4.84 -9.53 36.96
CA PRO A 437 -4.99 -9.55 35.52
C PRO A 437 -6.37 -9.07 35.04
N GLN A 438 -7.44 -9.45 35.75
CA GLN A 438 -8.80 -9.03 35.42
C GLN A 438 -9.00 -7.52 35.55
N ALA A 439 -8.36 -6.87 36.54
CA ALA A 439 -8.39 -5.41 36.70
C ALA A 439 -7.64 -4.70 35.56
N VAL A 440 -6.55 -5.27 35.05
CA VAL A 440 -5.82 -4.74 33.90
C VAL A 440 -6.65 -4.87 32.62
N ASP A 441 -7.30 -6.00 32.41
CA ASP A 441 -8.15 -6.25 31.25
C ASP A 441 -9.40 -5.37 31.25
N ALA A 442 -10.03 -5.16 32.42
CA ALA A 442 -11.17 -4.26 32.57
C ALA A 442 -10.82 -2.79 32.23
N VAL A 443 -9.61 -2.34 32.61
CA VAL A 443 -9.10 -1.02 32.22
C VAL A 443 -8.87 -0.96 30.71
N ALA A 444 -8.32 -2.00 30.11
CA ALA A 444 -8.09 -2.10 28.67
C ALA A 444 -9.40 -2.08 27.88
N ALA A 445 -10.46 -2.71 28.41
CA ALA A 445 -11.80 -2.71 27.83
C ALA A 445 -12.57 -1.39 27.99
N GLY A 446 -12.04 -0.43 28.79
CA GLY A 446 -12.68 0.84 29.06
C GLY A 446 -13.79 0.78 30.12
N GLU A 447 -13.89 -0.32 30.87
CA GLU A 447 -14.90 -0.52 31.93
C GLU A 447 -14.59 0.26 33.21
N ILE A 448 -13.34 0.71 33.38
CA ILE A 448 -12.88 1.45 34.56
C ILE A 448 -12.35 2.83 34.12
N ALA A 449 -12.98 3.89 34.60
CA ALA A 449 -12.53 5.26 34.36
C ALA A 449 -11.24 5.58 35.15
N LEU A 450 -10.33 6.34 34.53
CA LEU A 450 -9.17 6.91 35.23
C LEU A 450 -9.64 7.81 36.38
N PRO A 451 -9.07 7.67 37.59
CA PRO A 451 -9.33 8.67 38.65
C PRO A 451 -8.85 10.02 38.15
N ALA A 452 -9.71 11.03 38.26
CA ALA A 452 -9.40 12.39 37.84
C ALA A 452 -8.12 12.88 38.55
N THR A 453 -7.10 13.22 37.76
CA THR A 453 -5.96 13.99 38.25
C THR A 453 -6.48 15.39 38.52
N GLU A 454 -6.60 15.78 39.79
CA GLU A 454 -6.79 17.18 40.13
C GLU A 454 -5.60 17.94 39.53
N SER A 455 -5.85 18.66 38.43
CA SER A 455 -4.94 19.64 37.85
C SER A 455 -4.77 20.76 38.88
N ASP A 456 -3.53 21.04 39.25
CA ASP A 456 -3.15 22.14 40.12
C ASP A 456 -3.84 23.46 39.73
N ALA A 457 -4.65 23.98 40.60
CA ALA A 457 -4.99 25.39 40.66
C ALA A 457 -4.07 26.11 41.67
#